data_60e291dd5b76f3b2e9d817d2314b789a
#
_entry.id   60e291dd5b76f3b2e9d817d2314b789a
#
_cell.length_a   1.000
_cell.length_b   1.000
_cell.length_c   1.000
_cell.angle_alpha   90.00
_cell.angle_beta   90.00
_cell.angle_gamma   90.00
#
_symmetry.space_group_name_H-M   'P 1'
#
loop_
_entity.id
_entity.type
_entity.pdbx_description
1 polymer ?
#
loop_
_entity_poly.entity_id
_entity_poly.type
_entity_poly.pdbx_seq_one_letter_code
_entity_poly.pdbx_strand_id
1 'polypeptide(L)'
;MTGGSGPVNAVGRMLGLLGDEWTLLLVRETLLGANRFTDFRTLPISTAVLTNRLRSMVDDGLLDRQVYQQQPLRAGYVPTDRCWALWPVLVSIWHWERTWVPGHTSSLPAMAHRGCGREFSPVLRCASCRRAVESTDVDGRWGPSGGWQRSVPRGATRRRARGDGTAQAGLFPETMAIFGNRWASAIIGAAFLGTRRFSDFQGRLRAPAAMVAEHLRVFCDIGVLQAAAHPQRADWSEYHLTPKGRAFFPVVASSIHWAEEWFGAPEGPALILTHTACGQRFVPELACDQCEETLTADAVRILPRAGEQAVIRG
;
A
#
# COMPACT_ATOMS: atom_id res chain seq x y z
N MET A 1 -32.18 -1.15 0.04
CA MET A 1 -30.86 -1.66 0.47
C MET A 1 -30.38 -0.80 1.64
N THR A 2 -30.56 -1.30 2.85
CA THR A 2 -30.31 -0.61 4.12
C THR A 2 -28.81 -0.42 4.28
N GLY A 3 -28.37 0.84 4.21
CA GLY A 3 -26.98 1.22 4.44
C GLY A 3 -26.57 0.96 5.89
N GLY A 4 -25.98 -0.17 6.18
CA GLY A 4 -25.56 -0.61 7.49
C GLY A 4 -24.55 0.31 8.14
N SER A 5 -24.94 0.93 9.26
CA SER A 5 -24.04 1.60 10.21
C SER A 5 -23.29 0.54 11.06
N GLY A 6 -22.54 -0.34 10.39
CA GLY A 6 -21.70 -1.33 11.06
C GLY A 6 -20.32 -0.77 11.43
N PRO A 7 -19.51 -1.53 12.20
CA PRO A 7 -18.14 -1.18 12.50
C PRO A 7 -17.31 -1.05 11.21
N VAL A 8 -16.15 -0.38 11.32
CA VAL A 8 -15.17 -0.27 10.23
C VAL A 8 -14.73 -1.67 9.81
N ASN A 9 -14.80 -1.96 8.51
CA ASN A 9 -14.43 -3.27 7.95
C ASN A 9 -12.91 -3.38 7.69
N ALA A 10 -12.47 -4.53 7.18
CA ALA A 10 -11.07 -4.81 6.89
C ALA A 10 -10.42 -3.74 5.99
N VAL A 11 -11.09 -3.34 4.90
CA VAL A 11 -10.60 -2.29 4.00
C VAL A 11 -10.46 -0.95 4.73
N GLY A 12 -11.44 -0.57 5.54
CA GLY A 12 -11.37 0.67 6.34
C GLY A 12 -10.26 0.64 7.39
N ARG A 13 -10.01 -0.52 8.01
CA ARG A 13 -8.86 -0.71 8.92
C ARG A 13 -7.54 -0.55 8.18
N MET A 14 -7.39 -1.19 7.03
CA MET A 14 -6.22 -1.05 6.15
C MET A 14 -5.97 0.42 5.79
N LEU A 15 -7.01 1.14 5.32
CA LEU A 15 -6.88 2.55 4.96
C LEU A 15 -6.51 3.43 6.16
N GLY A 16 -6.94 3.05 7.37
CA GLY A 16 -6.53 3.73 8.61
C GLY A 16 -5.06 3.52 8.98
N LEU A 17 -4.54 2.34 8.73
CA LEU A 17 -3.17 1.93 9.07
C LEU A 17 -2.17 2.30 7.97
N LEU A 18 -2.40 1.83 6.76
CA LEU A 18 -1.48 1.98 5.63
C LEU A 18 -1.65 3.31 4.88
N GLY A 19 -2.80 3.97 5.02
CA GLY A 19 -3.04 5.33 4.52
C GLY A 19 -2.33 6.40 5.33
N ASP A 20 -1.18 6.09 5.89
CA ASP A 20 -0.28 6.97 6.62
C ASP A 20 1.16 6.71 6.21
N GLU A 21 1.79 7.72 5.66
CA GLU A 21 3.16 7.67 5.14
C GLU A 21 4.17 7.12 6.16
N TRP A 22 4.07 7.56 7.41
CA TRP A 22 5.02 7.16 8.44
C TRP A 22 4.87 5.69 8.82
N THR A 23 3.66 5.16 8.84
CA THR A 23 3.43 3.74 9.11
C THR A 23 4.13 2.87 8.06
N LEU A 24 3.97 3.16 6.77
CA LEU A 24 4.63 2.41 5.69
C LEU A 24 6.15 2.48 5.76
N LEU A 25 6.71 3.68 6.04
CA LEU A 25 8.16 3.84 6.19
C LEU A 25 8.69 3.10 7.42
N LEU A 26 7.98 3.14 8.55
CA LEU A 26 8.38 2.42 9.76
C LEU A 26 8.29 0.91 9.59
N VAL A 27 7.25 0.39 8.92
CA VAL A 27 7.15 -1.03 8.55
C VAL A 27 8.37 -1.42 7.70
N ARG A 28 8.69 -0.64 6.68
CA ARG A 28 9.86 -0.89 5.83
C ARG A 28 11.15 -0.96 6.65
N GLU A 29 11.43 0.04 7.49
CA GLU A 29 12.65 0.07 8.31
C GLU A 29 12.70 -1.14 9.27
N THR A 30 11.55 -1.50 9.87
CA THR A 30 11.47 -2.67 10.74
C THR A 30 11.79 -3.97 10.00
N LEU A 31 11.23 -4.18 8.81
CA LEU A 31 11.52 -5.36 7.99
C LEU A 31 12.95 -5.37 7.45
N LEU A 32 13.63 -4.23 7.42
CA LEU A 32 15.06 -4.09 7.13
C LEU A 32 15.96 -4.26 8.38
N GLY A 33 15.37 -4.57 9.55
CA GLY A 33 16.10 -4.89 10.77
C GLY A 33 16.20 -3.76 11.80
N ALA A 34 15.58 -2.59 11.57
CA ALA A 34 15.47 -1.56 12.61
C ALA A 34 14.61 -2.07 13.77
N ASN A 35 15.18 -2.09 14.97
CA ASN A 35 14.48 -2.58 16.15
C ASN A 35 14.61 -1.68 17.39
N ARG A 36 15.47 -0.67 17.35
CA ARG A 36 15.63 0.32 18.43
C ARG A 36 15.05 1.66 18.01
N PHE A 37 14.59 2.43 18.98
CA PHE A 37 14.10 3.78 18.71
C PHE A 37 15.12 4.64 17.93
N THR A 38 16.41 4.48 18.21
CA THR A 38 17.51 5.18 17.55
C THR A 38 17.60 4.82 16.06
N ASP A 39 17.28 3.60 15.68
CA ASP A 39 17.39 3.14 14.28
C ASP A 39 16.37 3.86 13.38
N PHE A 40 15.18 4.15 13.91
CA PHE A 40 14.14 4.88 13.21
C PHE A 40 14.40 6.39 13.10
N ARG A 41 15.37 6.93 13.84
CA ARG A 41 15.74 8.36 13.77
C ARG A 41 16.48 8.74 12.49
N THR A 42 16.82 7.78 11.66
CA THR A 42 17.33 8.03 10.30
C THR A 42 16.23 8.59 9.37
N LEU A 43 14.96 8.38 9.71
CA LEU A 43 13.83 8.98 9.01
C LEU A 43 13.66 10.45 9.37
N PRO A 44 13.24 11.32 8.44
CA PRO A 44 12.99 12.74 8.68
C PRO A 44 11.66 12.95 9.44
N ILE A 45 11.53 12.31 10.59
CA ILE A 45 10.34 12.32 11.45
C ILE A 45 10.69 12.95 12.81
N SER A 46 9.82 13.79 13.33
CA SER A 46 10.03 14.35 14.68
C SER A 46 9.90 13.26 15.75
N THR A 47 10.67 13.40 16.83
CA THR A 47 10.66 12.46 17.97
C THR A 47 9.24 12.21 18.51
N ALA A 48 8.42 13.26 18.61
CA ALA A 48 7.05 13.14 19.11
C ALA A 48 6.17 12.33 18.17
N VAL A 49 6.27 12.54 16.84
CA VAL A 49 5.52 11.78 15.85
C VAL A 49 6.01 10.33 15.82
N LEU A 50 7.32 10.09 15.83
CA LEU A 50 7.90 8.75 15.87
C LEU A 50 7.39 7.96 17.10
N THR A 51 7.46 8.57 18.29
CA THR A 51 6.98 7.92 19.54
C THR A 51 5.51 7.53 19.44
N ASN A 52 4.67 8.45 18.94
CA ASN A 52 3.23 8.18 18.79
C ASN A 52 2.97 7.08 17.74
N ARG A 53 3.71 7.07 16.63
CA ARG A 53 3.55 6.05 15.59
C ARG A 53 3.97 4.67 16.05
N LEU A 54 5.14 4.54 16.67
CA LEU A 54 5.59 3.26 17.21
C LEU A 54 4.62 2.71 18.26
N ARG A 55 4.03 3.59 19.11
CA ARG A 55 2.98 3.18 20.03
C ARG A 55 1.74 2.67 19.30
N SER A 56 1.23 3.43 18.31
CA SER A 56 0.08 2.99 17.52
C SER A 56 0.35 1.66 16.81
N MET A 57 1.56 1.45 16.27
CA MET A 57 1.92 0.19 15.62
C MET A 57 1.94 -1.00 16.61
N VAL A 58 2.31 -0.75 17.87
CA VAL A 58 2.19 -1.78 18.93
C VAL A 58 0.72 -2.03 19.27
N ASP A 59 -0.07 -0.97 19.45
CA ASP A 59 -1.50 -1.08 19.79
C ASP A 59 -2.29 -1.79 18.66
N ASP A 60 -1.89 -1.59 17.39
CA ASP A 60 -2.47 -2.23 16.22
C ASP A 60 -1.88 -3.63 15.93
N GLY A 61 -0.93 -4.10 16.75
CA GLY A 61 -0.33 -5.43 16.67
C GLY A 61 0.57 -5.62 15.45
N LEU A 62 1.16 -4.56 14.91
CA LEU A 62 2.22 -4.63 13.90
C LEU A 62 3.59 -4.86 14.53
N LEU A 63 3.81 -4.35 15.73
CA LEU A 63 5.04 -4.46 16.47
C LEU A 63 4.78 -4.99 17.88
N ASP A 64 5.74 -5.75 18.41
CA ASP A 64 5.82 -6.10 19.81
C ASP A 64 6.96 -5.33 20.50
N ARG A 65 6.76 -4.99 21.78
CA ARG A 65 7.83 -4.43 22.61
C ARG A 65 8.59 -5.56 23.29
N GLN A 66 9.89 -5.67 22.99
CA GLN A 66 10.78 -6.65 23.62
C GLN A 66 11.82 -5.93 24.49
N VAL A 67 11.83 -6.24 25.79
CA VAL A 67 12.85 -5.70 26.71
C VAL A 67 14.18 -6.39 26.44
N TYR A 68 15.21 -5.61 26.11
CA TYR A 68 16.57 -6.11 25.91
C TYR A 68 17.55 -5.71 27.01
N GLN A 69 17.15 -4.77 27.90
CA GLN A 69 17.94 -4.34 29.05
C GLN A 69 17.01 -3.99 30.21
N GLN A 70 17.34 -4.49 31.42
CA GLN A 70 16.52 -4.29 32.62
C GLN A 70 16.89 -3.01 33.39
N GLN A 71 18.16 -2.65 33.42
CA GLN A 71 18.68 -1.49 34.17
C GLN A 71 19.69 -0.68 33.33
N PRO A 72 19.35 0.56 32.91
CA PRO A 72 17.97 1.10 32.89
C PRO A 72 17.08 0.30 31.92
N LEU A 73 15.76 0.31 32.18
CA LEU A 73 14.81 -0.45 31.34
C LEU A 73 14.84 0.08 29.90
N ARG A 74 15.23 -0.79 28.98
CA ARG A 74 15.21 -0.51 27.53
C ARG A 74 14.48 -1.60 26.78
N ALA A 75 13.62 -1.19 25.87
CA ALA A 75 12.87 -2.09 25.00
C ALA A 75 13.06 -1.69 23.52
N GLY A 76 13.12 -2.71 22.70
CA GLY A 76 13.07 -2.61 21.25
C GLY A 76 11.69 -2.88 20.69
N TYR A 77 11.57 -2.82 19.39
CA TYR A 77 10.38 -3.09 18.60
C TYR A 77 10.65 -4.24 17.65
N VAL A 78 9.87 -5.31 17.74
CA VAL A 78 10.04 -6.51 16.93
C VAL A 78 8.82 -6.66 16.03
N PRO A 79 9.00 -6.94 14.72
CA PRO A 79 7.86 -7.15 13.82
C PRO A 79 7.11 -8.41 14.20
N THR A 80 5.78 -8.33 14.23
CA THR A 80 4.88 -9.47 14.36
C THR A 80 4.67 -10.16 13.01
N ASP A 81 4.02 -11.34 12.99
CA ASP A 81 3.62 -12.00 11.73
C ASP A 81 2.72 -11.08 10.88
N ARG A 82 1.87 -10.27 11.52
CA ARG A 82 1.04 -9.26 10.84
C ARG A 82 1.89 -8.22 10.14
N CYS A 83 2.99 -7.79 10.73
CA CYS A 83 3.94 -6.86 10.10
C CYS A 83 4.68 -7.52 8.94
N TRP A 84 5.18 -8.74 9.12
CA TRP A 84 5.83 -9.51 8.06
C TRP A 84 4.91 -9.77 6.87
N ALA A 85 3.62 -10.00 7.11
CA ALA A 85 2.63 -10.18 6.04
C ALA A 85 2.43 -8.94 5.15
N LEU A 86 2.98 -7.76 5.52
CA LEU A 86 3.04 -6.56 4.66
C LEU A 86 4.18 -6.58 3.65
N TRP A 87 5.08 -7.56 3.72
CA TRP A 87 6.22 -7.66 2.80
C TRP A 87 5.81 -7.62 1.30
N PRO A 88 4.76 -8.34 0.83
CA PRO A 88 4.34 -8.27 -0.57
C PRO A 88 3.91 -6.85 -0.99
N VAL A 89 3.29 -6.08 -0.08
CA VAL A 89 2.93 -4.68 -0.34
C VAL A 89 4.18 -3.84 -0.59
N LEU A 90 5.20 -3.98 0.27
CA LEU A 90 6.44 -3.20 0.15
C LEU A 90 7.24 -3.55 -1.11
N VAL A 91 7.31 -4.82 -1.48
CA VAL A 91 8.00 -5.26 -2.70
C VAL A 91 7.25 -4.78 -3.95
N SER A 92 5.92 -4.79 -3.92
CA SER A 92 5.10 -4.24 -5.00
C SER A 92 5.30 -2.72 -5.15
N ILE A 93 5.38 -1.98 -4.04
CA ILE A 93 5.71 -0.55 -4.02
C ILE A 93 7.11 -0.32 -4.62
N TRP A 94 8.11 -1.05 -4.13
CA TRP A 94 9.48 -0.94 -4.62
C TRP A 94 9.57 -1.17 -6.13
N HIS A 95 8.92 -2.22 -6.63
CA HIS A 95 8.91 -2.53 -8.06
C HIS A 95 8.22 -1.44 -8.88
N TRP A 96 7.04 -0.99 -8.43
CA TRP A 96 6.29 0.05 -9.12
C TRP A 96 7.09 1.37 -9.20
N GLU A 97 7.70 1.80 -8.09
CA GLU A 97 8.55 3.00 -8.05
C GLU A 97 9.74 2.89 -9.00
N ARG A 98 10.45 1.74 -8.99
CA ARG A 98 11.59 1.53 -9.91
C ARG A 98 11.18 1.57 -11.38
N THR A 99 10.00 1.10 -11.70
CA THR A 99 9.53 0.97 -13.08
C THR A 99 8.92 2.25 -13.61
N TRP A 100 8.18 2.99 -12.78
CA TRP A 100 7.31 4.05 -13.25
C TRP A 100 7.72 5.46 -12.80
N VAL A 101 8.61 5.58 -11.81
CA VAL A 101 9.05 6.89 -11.34
C VAL A 101 10.43 7.23 -11.92
N PRO A 102 10.55 8.34 -12.64
CA PRO A 102 11.82 8.75 -13.25
C PRO A 102 12.96 8.83 -12.21
N GLY A 103 14.11 8.26 -12.55
CA GLY A 103 15.30 8.25 -11.70
C GLY A 103 15.32 7.17 -10.61
N HIS A 104 14.18 6.53 -10.28
CA HIS A 104 14.14 5.52 -9.24
C HIS A 104 14.76 4.17 -9.64
N THR A 105 14.85 3.86 -10.92
CA THR A 105 15.58 2.67 -11.42
C THR A 105 17.03 2.65 -10.95
N SER A 106 17.69 3.82 -10.93
CA SER A 106 19.09 3.96 -10.49
C SER A 106 19.24 4.29 -9.00
N SER A 107 18.25 4.96 -8.40
CA SER A 107 18.32 5.43 -7.00
C SER A 107 17.82 4.40 -5.99
N LEU A 108 16.95 3.48 -6.37
CA LEU A 108 16.52 2.38 -5.51
C LEU A 108 17.38 1.14 -5.72
N PRO A 109 17.73 0.38 -4.65
CA PRO A 109 18.54 -0.81 -4.79
C PRO A 109 17.82 -1.87 -5.62
N ALA A 110 18.59 -2.66 -6.36
CA ALA A 110 18.08 -3.87 -6.98
C ALA A 110 17.86 -4.97 -5.93
N MET A 111 16.99 -5.94 -6.23
CA MET A 111 16.78 -7.12 -5.40
C MET A 111 17.06 -8.38 -6.20
N ALA A 112 17.66 -9.38 -5.57
CA ALA A 112 17.88 -10.68 -6.16
C ALA A 112 17.11 -11.78 -5.41
N HIS A 113 16.58 -12.73 -6.16
CA HIS A 113 15.95 -13.91 -5.62
C HIS A 113 17.03 -14.94 -5.24
N ARG A 114 17.03 -15.40 -4.00
CA ARG A 114 18.05 -16.34 -3.49
C ARG A 114 18.01 -17.69 -4.19
N GLY A 115 16.80 -18.18 -4.56
CA GLY A 115 16.60 -19.47 -5.20
C GLY A 115 17.31 -19.56 -6.56
N CYS A 116 17.17 -18.56 -7.44
CA CYS A 116 17.81 -18.56 -8.75
C CYS A 116 19.07 -17.67 -8.83
N GLY A 117 19.36 -16.88 -7.82
CA GLY A 117 20.53 -15.98 -7.75
C GLY A 117 20.44 -14.73 -8.62
N ARG A 118 19.35 -14.53 -9.38
CA ARG A 118 19.20 -13.45 -10.36
C ARG A 118 18.49 -12.24 -9.77
N GLU A 119 18.75 -11.06 -10.32
CA GLU A 119 17.90 -9.90 -10.16
C GLU A 119 16.52 -10.21 -10.73
N PHE A 120 15.45 -9.76 -10.07
CA PHE A 120 14.08 -10.08 -10.45
C PHE A 120 13.18 -8.87 -10.47
N SER A 121 12.08 -9.03 -11.21
CA SER A 121 10.86 -8.23 -11.12
C SER A 121 9.73 -9.11 -10.57
N PRO A 122 8.98 -8.67 -9.53
CA PRO A 122 7.89 -9.46 -9.01
C PRO A 122 6.73 -9.49 -9.99
N VAL A 123 6.23 -10.68 -10.29
CA VAL A 123 5.03 -10.90 -11.11
C VAL A 123 3.87 -11.25 -10.20
N LEU A 124 2.77 -10.49 -10.28
CA LEU A 124 1.54 -10.81 -9.57
C LEU A 124 0.89 -12.04 -10.20
N ARG A 125 0.55 -13.02 -9.40
CA ARG A 125 -0.13 -14.26 -9.81
C ARG A 125 -1.37 -14.53 -8.98
N CYS A 126 -2.25 -15.34 -9.54
CA CYS A 126 -3.33 -15.96 -8.79
C CYS A 126 -2.82 -17.23 -8.09
N ALA A 127 -2.89 -17.30 -6.77
CA ALA A 127 -2.45 -18.48 -6.02
C ALA A 127 -3.15 -19.77 -6.43
N SER A 128 -4.42 -19.69 -6.89
CA SER A 128 -5.20 -20.86 -7.28
C SER A 128 -4.78 -21.46 -8.62
N CYS A 129 -4.52 -20.64 -9.65
CA CYS A 129 -4.21 -21.14 -10.99
C CYS A 129 -2.79 -20.82 -11.48
N ARG A 130 -2.01 -20.08 -10.68
CA ARG A 130 -0.62 -19.68 -10.89
C ARG A 130 -0.34 -18.84 -12.16
N ARG A 131 -1.39 -18.39 -12.85
CA ARG A 131 -1.26 -17.47 -13.99
C ARG A 131 -0.93 -16.08 -13.51
N ALA A 132 -0.12 -15.37 -14.29
CA ALA A 132 0.10 -13.93 -14.14
C ALA A 132 -1.23 -13.18 -14.24
N VAL A 133 -1.37 -12.10 -13.47
CA VAL A 133 -2.63 -11.36 -13.32
C VAL A 133 -2.37 -9.87 -13.43
N GLU A 134 -3.13 -9.23 -14.30
CA GLU A 134 -3.25 -7.78 -14.38
C GLU A 134 -4.55 -7.30 -13.71
N SER A 135 -4.67 -6.00 -13.53
CA SER A 135 -5.87 -5.42 -12.88
C SER A 135 -7.17 -5.69 -13.63
N THR A 136 -7.10 -5.91 -14.95
CA THR A 136 -8.23 -6.23 -15.83
C THR A 136 -8.72 -7.68 -15.72
N ASP A 137 -7.89 -8.54 -15.13
CA ASP A 137 -8.20 -9.97 -14.96
C ASP A 137 -8.90 -10.27 -13.63
N VAL A 138 -9.19 -9.22 -12.84
CA VAL A 138 -9.80 -9.38 -11.52
C VAL A 138 -11.06 -8.54 -11.40
N ASP A 139 -12.18 -9.23 -11.17
CA ASP A 139 -13.44 -8.58 -10.81
C ASP A 139 -13.52 -8.35 -9.30
N GLY A 140 -13.87 -7.11 -8.92
CA GLY A 140 -14.05 -6.71 -7.54
C GLY A 140 -15.51 -6.40 -7.20
N ARG A 141 -16.04 -7.01 -6.14
CA ARG A 141 -17.38 -6.70 -5.62
C ARG A 141 -17.41 -6.66 -4.10
N TRP A 142 -18.32 -5.88 -3.56
CA TRP A 142 -18.53 -5.86 -2.12
C TRP A 142 -18.99 -7.22 -1.60
N GLY A 143 -18.36 -7.66 -0.53
CA GLY A 143 -18.75 -8.83 0.22
C GLY A 143 -19.72 -8.50 1.37
N PRO A 144 -20.02 -9.47 2.26
CA PRO A 144 -21.00 -9.31 3.34
C PRO A 144 -20.67 -8.16 4.32
N SER A 145 -19.39 -7.95 4.66
CA SER A 145 -18.97 -6.82 5.51
C SER A 145 -18.65 -5.56 4.71
N GLY A 146 -18.84 -5.59 3.38
CA GLY A 146 -18.46 -4.55 2.44
C GLY A 146 -19.34 -3.30 2.46
N GLY A 147 -18.93 -2.33 1.65
CA GLY A 147 -19.64 -1.09 1.41
C GLY A 147 -18.81 0.15 1.71
N TRP A 148 -19.01 1.19 0.90
CA TRP A 148 -18.27 2.45 0.98
C TRP A 148 -18.29 3.07 2.39
N GLN A 149 -19.43 3.01 3.08
CA GLN A 149 -19.62 3.64 4.38
C GLN A 149 -18.79 3.00 5.49
N ARG A 150 -18.53 1.69 5.39
CA ARG A 150 -17.72 0.92 6.34
C ARG A 150 -16.24 0.92 5.98
N SER A 151 -15.93 1.17 4.71
CA SER A 151 -14.56 1.12 4.18
C SER A 151 -13.84 2.46 4.20
N VAL A 152 -14.56 3.58 4.29
CA VAL A 152 -13.95 4.92 4.37
C VAL A 152 -13.88 5.35 5.83
N PRO A 153 -12.68 5.60 6.38
CA PRO A 153 -12.53 6.01 7.77
C PRO A 153 -13.23 7.33 8.09
N ARG A 154 -14.06 7.34 9.15
CA ARG A 154 -14.83 8.50 9.61
C ARG A 154 -14.00 9.38 10.55
N GLY A 155 -12.88 9.74 10.42
CA GLY A 155 -12.12 10.61 11.32
C GLY A 155 -11.59 11.84 10.59
N ALA A 156 -11.40 12.94 11.29
CA ALA A 156 -10.74 14.11 10.74
C ALA A 156 -9.34 13.72 10.29
N THR A 157 -9.05 13.92 9.01
CA THR A 157 -7.67 13.93 8.54
C THR A 157 -7.01 15.11 9.23
N ARG A 158 -6.06 14.88 10.13
CA ARG A 158 -5.17 15.96 10.54
C ARG A 158 -4.50 16.44 9.26
N ARG A 159 -4.88 17.64 8.84
CA ARG A 159 -4.19 18.35 7.77
C ARG A 159 -2.71 18.33 8.13
N ARG A 160 -1.88 17.73 7.27
CA ARG A 160 -0.44 17.99 7.32
C ARG A 160 -0.34 19.51 7.27
N ALA A 161 0.15 20.15 8.33
CA ALA A 161 0.56 21.54 8.22
C ALA A 161 1.49 21.58 6.99
N ARG A 162 1.19 22.46 6.03
CA ARG A 162 2.15 22.86 5.00
C ARG A 162 3.31 23.53 5.76
N GLY A 163 4.12 22.69 6.38
CA GLY A 163 5.37 23.08 7.00
C GLY A 163 6.43 22.94 5.94
N ASP A 164 6.98 24.06 5.62
CA ASP A 164 8.29 24.30 5.05
C ASP A 164 8.82 23.29 4.04
N GLY A 165 9.00 23.79 2.82
CA GLY A 165 9.47 23.06 1.64
C GLY A 165 10.90 22.50 1.74
N THR A 166 11.19 21.68 2.72
CA THR A 166 12.25 20.70 2.62
C THR A 166 11.64 19.44 2.09
N ALA A 167 11.57 19.36 0.78
CA ALA A 167 11.30 18.16 0.01
C ALA A 167 12.45 17.15 0.14
N GLN A 168 12.70 16.66 1.34
CA GLN A 168 13.07 15.27 1.50
C GLN A 168 11.74 14.51 1.59
N ALA A 169 11.04 14.51 0.45
CA ALA A 169 9.96 13.59 0.20
C ALA A 169 10.44 12.20 0.62
N GLY A 170 9.61 11.47 1.35
CA GLY A 170 9.91 10.10 1.72
C GLY A 170 10.39 9.31 0.52
N LEU A 171 11.00 8.14 0.75
CA LEU A 171 11.67 7.34 -0.27
C LEU A 171 10.82 7.06 -1.52
N PHE A 172 9.49 7.21 -1.43
CA PHE A 172 8.50 6.88 -2.45
C PHE A 172 7.45 7.99 -2.61
N PRO A 173 7.81 9.15 -3.18
CA PRO A 173 6.94 10.33 -3.23
C PRO A 173 5.65 10.10 -4.00
N GLU A 174 5.69 9.37 -5.10
CA GLU A 174 4.48 9.10 -5.89
C GLU A 174 3.59 8.04 -5.24
N THR A 175 4.16 6.99 -4.65
CA THR A 175 3.41 6.05 -3.83
C THR A 175 2.75 6.76 -2.65
N MET A 176 3.46 7.70 -2.01
CA MET A 176 2.88 8.48 -0.91
C MET A 176 1.77 9.41 -1.38
N ALA A 177 1.82 9.93 -2.60
CA ALA A 177 0.71 10.69 -3.18
C ALA A 177 -0.54 9.80 -3.39
N ILE A 178 -0.36 8.53 -3.75
CA ILE A 178 -1.45 7.58 -4.01
C ILE A 178 -1.95 6.90 -2.73
N PHE A 179 -1.04 6.50 -1.84
CA PHE A 179 -1.32 5.57 -0.74
C PHE A 179 -1.02 6.12 0.66
N GLY A 180 -0.26 7.20 0.77
CA GLY A 180 0.11 7.84 2.05
C GLY A 180 -0.99 8.71 2.67
N ASN A 181 -2.20 8.70 2.11
CA ASN A 181 -3.36 9.41 2.61
C ASN A 181 -4.62 8.56 2.41
N ARG A 182 -5.42 8.39 3.44
CA ARG A 182 -6.62 7.55 3.39
C ARG A 182 -7.63 7.94 2.29
N TRP A 183 -7.74 9.23 1.94
CA TRP A 183 -8.62 9.69 0.87
C TRP A 183 -8.04 9.36 -0.50
N ALA A 184 -6.73 9.57 -0.68
CA ALA A 184 -6.03 9.16 -1.88
C ALA A 184 -6.17 7.65 -2.11
N SER A 185 -5.91 6.85 -1.05
CA SER A 185 -6.07 5.39 -1.09
C SER A 185 -7.50 4.95 -1.38
N ALA A 186 -8.50 5.65 -0.83
CA ALA A 186 -9.92 5.35 -1.12
C ALA A 186 -10.30 5.71 -2.56
N ILE A 187 -9.78 6.82 -3.11
CA ILE A 187 -10.04 7.25 -4.49
C ILE A 187 -9.41 6.28 -5.49
N ILE A 188 -8.15 5.86 -5.28
CA ILE A 188 -7.53 4.87 -6.18
C ILE A 188 -8.25 3.51 -6.09
N GLY A 189 -8.65 3.06 -4.90
CA GLY A 189 -9.47 1.88 -4.73
C GLY A 189 -10.81 1.97 -5.46
N ALA A 190 -11.47 3.14 -5.40
CA ALA A 190 -12.71 3.39 -6.13
C ALA A 190 -12.49 3.36 -7.66
N ALA A 191 -11.35 3.88 -8.15
CA ALA A 191 -11.00 3.81 -9.57
C ALA A 191 -10.83 2.36 -10.04
N PHE A 192 -10.15 1.50 -9.25
CA PHE A 192 -10.05 0.06 -9.54
C PHE A 192 -11.41 -0.65 -9.53
N LEU A 193 -12.36 -0.19 -8.70
CA LEU A 193 -13.74 -0.67 -8.69
C LEU A 193 -14.63 0.01 -9.75
N GLY A 194 -14.03 0.62 -10.78
CA GLY A 194 -14.72 1.16 -11.94
C GLY A 194 -15.39 2.53 -11.74
N THR A 195 -15.09 3.26 -10.66
CA THR A 195 -15.55 4.63 -10.50
C THR A 195 -14.78 5.54 -11.45
N ARG A 196 -15.50 6.35 -12.25
CA ARG A 196 -14.88 7.19 -13.28
C ARG A 196 -15.29 8.66 -13.23
N ARG A 197 -16.48 8.98 -12.70
CA ARG A 197 -17.00 10.35 -12.68
C ARG A 197 -16.70 11.04 -11.35
N PHE A 198 -16.43 12.32 -11.40
CA PHE A 198 -16.20 13.13 -10.20
C PHE A 198 -17.34 13.00 -9.17
N SER A 199 -18.60 13.12 -9.65
CA SER A 199 -19.79 12.99 -8.81
C SER A 199 -19.91 11.63 -8.14
N ASP A 200 -19.47 10.55 -8.84
CA ASP A 200 -19.52 9.19 -8.31
C ASP A 200 -18.44 8.98 -7.24
N PHE A 201 -17.23 9.51 -7.43
CA PHE A 201 -16.21 9.53 -6.38
C PHE A 201 -16.71 10.27 -5.14
N GLN A 202 -17.27 11.47 -5.32
CA GLN A 202 -17.80 12.27 -4.22
C GLN A 202 -18.94 11.56 -3.50
N GLY A 203 -19.91 11.06 -4.22
CA GLY A 203 -21.12 10.42 -3.66
C GLY A 203 -20.79 9.09 -2.95
N ARG A 204 -19.99 8.23 -3.59
CA ARG A 204 -19.62 6.92 -3.03
C ARG A 204 -18.77 7.05 -1.78
N LEU A 205 -17.76 7.93 -1.80
CA LEU A 205 -16.84 8.13 -0.69
C LEU A 205 -17.37 9.11 0.36
N ARG A 206 -18.44 9.86 0.06
CA ARG A 206 -18.94 10.98 0.89
C ARG A 206 -17.83 11.97 1.26
N ALA A 207 -16.89 12.17 0.33
CA ALA A 207 -15.75 13.04 0.50
C ALA A 207 -16.09 14.49 0.16
N PRO A 208 -15.44 15.48 0.81
CA PRO A 208 -15.54 16.86 0.39
C PRO A 208 -15.11 17.07 -1.06
N ALA A 209 -15.88 17.83 -1.84
CA ALA A 209 -15.62 18.05 -3.27
C ALA A 209 -14.20 18.55 -3.55
N ALA A 210 -13.72 19.52 -2.75
CA ALA A 210 -12.36 20.05 -2.89
C ALA A 210 -11.27 18.99 -2.72
N MET A 211 -11.50 18.02 -1.82
CA MET A 211 -10.55 16.92 -1.59
C MET A 211 -10.54 15.93 -2.74
N VAL A 212 -11.73 15.58 -3.27
CA VAL A 212 -11.81 14.72 -4.46
C VAL A 212 -11.12 15.38 -5.65
N ALA A 213 -11.40 16.69 -5.89
CA ALA A 213 -10.77 17.43 -6.97
C ALA A 213 -9.24 17.48 -6.84
N GLU A 214 -8.73 17.75 -5.62
CA GLU A 214 -7.29 17.79 -5.35
C GLU A 214 -6.61 16.45 -5.66
N HIS A 215 -7.15 15.34 -5.16
CA HIS A 215 -6.53 14.03 -5.39
C HIS A 215 -6.65 13.56 -6.85
N LEU A 216 -7.78 13.79 -7.51
CA LEU A 216 -7.92 13.46 -8.93
C LEU A 216 -6.94 14.26 -9.78
N ARG A 217 -6.75 15.56 -9.48
CA ARG A 217 -5.74 16.39 -10.14
C ARG A 217 -4.32 15.82 -9.90
N VAL A 218 -3.95 15.56 -8.66
CA VAL A 218 -2.63 14.97 -8.32
C VAL A 218 -2.41 13.66 -9.08
N PHE A 219 -3.43 12.79 -9.15
CA PHE A 219 -3.32 11.51 -9.86
C PHE A 219 -3.17 11.67 -11.38
N CYS A 220 -3.76 12.72 -11.96
CA CYS A 220 -3.51 13.08 -13.35
C CYS A 220 -2.09 13.65 -13.55
N ASP A 221 -1.64 14.53 -12.65
CA ASP A 221 -0.32 15.17 -12.71
C ASP A 221 0.82 14.13 -12.64
N ILE A 222 0.69 13.09 -11.79
CA ILE A 222 1.66 11.99 -11.71
C ILE A 222 1.42 10.87 -12.73
N GLY A 223 0.43 11.03 -13.61
CA GLY A 223 0.14 10.08 -14.69
C GLY A 223 -0.49 8.74 -14.26
N VAL A 224 -1.09 8.66 -13.08
CA VAL A 224 -1.82 7.47 -12.58
C VAL A 224 -3.24 7.41 -13.15
N LEU A 225 -3.88 8.56 -13.26
CA LEU A 225 -5.16 8.72 -13.96
C LEU A 225 -4.98 9.62 -15.20
N GLN A 226 -5.89 9.49 -16.13
CA GLN A 226 -6.09 10.43 -17.22
C GLN A 226 -7.55 10.88 -17.24
N ALA A 227 -7.76 12.18 -17.43
CA ALA A 227 -9.08 12.73 -17.67
C ALA A 227 -9.40 12.66 -19.17
N ALA A 228 -10.57 12.16 -19.51
CA ALA A 228 -11.10 12.14 -20.87
C ALA A 228 -12.50 12.74 -20.90
N ALA A 229 -12.86 13.43 -21.99
CA ALA A 229 -14.22 13.90 -22.17
C ALA A 229 -15.20 12.72 -22.26
N HIS A 230 -16.37 12.85 -21.62
CA HIS A 230 -17.40 11.82 -21.70
C HIS A 230 -17.92 11.73 -23.15
N PRO A 231 -18.05 10.53 -23.74
CA PRO A 231 -18.40 10.38 -25.16
C PRO A 231 -19.68 11.08 -25.61
N GLN A 232 -20.67 11.20 -24.70
CA GLN A 232 -21.99 11.78 -24.98
C GLN A 232 -22.19 13.18 -24.35
N ARG A 233 -21.25 13.66 -23.52
CA ARG A 233 -21.34 14.90 -22.77
C ARG A 233 -19.94 15.53 -22.66
N ALA A 234 -19.59 16.34 -23.63
CA ALA A 234 -18.26 16.98 -23.70
C ALA A 234 -17.92 17.88 -22.50
N ASP A 235 -18.93 18.34 -21.77
CA ASP A 235 -18.83 19.11 -20.54
C ASP A 235 -18.50 18.26 -19.29
N TRP A 236 -18.49 16.92 -19.41
CA TRP A 236 -18.19 16.00 -18.35
C TRP A 236 -16.84 15.30 -18.58
N SER A 237 -16.05 15.19 -17.54
CA SER A 237 -14.79 14.42 -17.57
C SER A 237 -14.96 13.08 -16.85
N GLU A 238 -14.37 12.06 -17.45
CA GLU A 238 -14.16 10.75 -16.82
C GLU A 238 -12.69 10.53 -16.53
N TYR A 239 -12.39 9.91 -15.41
CA TYR A 239 -11.05 9.59 -14.95
C TYR A 239 -10.78 8.09 -15.13
N HIS A 240 -9.78 7.78 -15.94
CA HIS A 240 -9.42 6.40 -16.27
C HIS A 240 -8.02 6.08 -15.78
N LEU A 241 -7.82 4.85 -15.25
CA LEU A 241 -6.48 4.35 -14.93
C LEU A 241 -5.62 4.28 -16.19
N THR A 242 -4.45 4.89 -16.15
CA THR A 242 -3.42 4.74 -17.20
C THR A 242 -2.71 3.38 -17.08
N PRO A 243 -1.80 3.01 -17.98
CA PRO A 243 -0.91 1.85 -17.78
C PRO A 243 -0.14 1.94 -16.46
N LYS A 244 0.40 3.12 -16.11
CA LYS A 244 1.07 3.37 -14.82
C LYS A 244 0.14 3.16 -13.62
N GLY A 245 -1.10 3.67 -13.73
CA GLY A 245 -2.12 3.48 -12.69
C GLY A 245 -2.53 2.02 -12.52
N ARG A 246 -2.75 1.29 -13.63
CA ARG A 246 -3.06 -0.15 -13.58
C ARG A 246 -1.93 -0.98 -12.98
N ALA A 247 -0.68 -0.62 -13.28
CA ALA A 247 0.50 -1.30 -12.71
C ALA A 247 0.62 -1.13 -11.19
N PHE A 248 -0.14 -0.24 -10.55
CA PHE A 248 -0.22 -0.12 -9.08
C PHE A 248 -1.11 -1.21 -8.44
N PHE A 249 -1.82 -2.01 -9.23
CA PHE A 249 -2.75 -3.04 -8.76
C PHE A 249 -2.13 -4.05 -7.78
N PRO A 250 -0.88 -4.55 -7.95
CA PRO A 250 -0.26 -5.45 -6.97
C PRO A 250 -0.21 -4.87 -5.56
N VAL A 251 0.04 -3.57 -5.40
CA VAL A 251 0.03 -2.88 -4.10
C VAL A 251 -1.37 -2.92 -3.50
N VAL A 252 -2.40 -2.58 -4.30
CA VAL A 252 -3.80 -2.56 -3.85
C VAL A 252 -4.29 -3.95 -3.48
N ALA A 253 -4.05 -4.94 -4.35
CA ALA A 253 -4.49 -6.31 -4.15
C ALA A 253 -3.85 -6.98 -2.92
N SER A 254 -2.53 -6.82 -2.76
CA SER A 254 -1.80 -7.33 -1.59
C SER A 254 -2.25 -6.66 -0.29
N SER A 255 -2.53 -5.36 -0.32
CA SER A 255 -3.02 -4.63 0.84
C SER A 255 -4.42 -5.07 1.27
N ILE A 256 -5.33 -5.30 0.29
CA ILE A 256 -6.68 -5.82 0.55
C ILE A 256 -6.60 -7.25 1.12
N HIS A 257 -5.78 -8.10 0.52
CA HIS A 257 -5.60 -9.48 1.00
C HIS A 257 -5.09 -9.51 2.45
N TRP A 258 -4.04 -8.72 2.75
CA TRP A 258 -3.55 -8.55 4.11
C TRP A 258 -4.64 -8.10 5.08
N ALA A 259 -5.45 -7.11 4.67
CA ALA A 259 -6.51 -6.60 5.53
C ALA A 259 -7.60 -7.66 5.83
N GLU A 260 -8.00 -8.42 4.82
CA GLU A 260 -9.00 -9.49 4.97
C GLU A 260 -8.50 -10.63 5.85
N GLU A 261 -7.19 -10.93 5.81
CA GLU A 261 -6.57 -11.95 6.65
C GLU A 261 -6.54 -11.52 8.13
N TRP A 262 -6.17 -10.27 8.40
CA TRP A 262 -5.90 -9.82 9.77
C TRP A 262 -7.08 -9.09 10.43
N PHE A 263 -8.03 -8.60 9.67
CA PHE A 263 -9.18 -7.81 10.15
C PHE A 263 -10.51 -8.29 9.58
N GLY A 264 -10.56 -9.52 9.09
CA GLY A 264 -11.78 -10.11 8.54
C GLY A 264 -12.92 -10.07 9.55
N ALA A 265 -14.10 -9.70 9.08
CA ALA A 265 -15.31 -9.66 9.90
C ALA A 265 -16.00 -11.04 9.96
N PRO A 266 -16.69 -11.38 11.06
CA PRO A 266 -17.39 -12.67 11.18
C PRO A 266 -18.43 -12.92 10.09
N GLU A 267 -19.06 -11.87 9.58
CA GLU A 267 -20.04 -11.95 8.50
C GLU A 267 -19.43 -12.24 7.12
N GLY A 268 -18.10 -12.19 6.99
CA GLY A 268 -17.36 -12.45 5.76
C GLY A 268 -16.57 -11.26 5.26
N PRO A 269 -15.90 -11.38 4.10
CA PRO A 269 -14.98 -10.37 3.60
C PRO A 269 -15.70 -9.06 3.23
N ALA A 270 -14.95 -7.94 3.31
CA ALA A 270 -15.42 -6.64 2.85
C ALA A 270 -15.40 -6.55 1.32
N LEU A 271 -14.36 -7.11 0.69
CA LEU A 271 -14.22 -7.13 -0.76
C LEU A 271 -13.92 -8.55 -1.26
N ILE A 272 -14.69 -8.98 -2.23
CA ILE A 272 -14.48 -10.26 -2.92
C ILE A 272 -13.82 -9.94 -4.26
N LEU A 273 -12.58 -10.39 -4.41
CA LEU A 273 -11.85 -10.34 -5.67
C LEU A 273 -11.92 -11.71 -6.33
N THR A 274 -12.29 -11.75 -7.61
CA THR A 274 -12.40 -12.99 -8.40
C THR A 274 -11.50 -12.89 -9.60
N HIS A 275 -10.63 -13.88 -9.81
CA HIS A 275 -9.82 -13.98 -11.02
C HIS A 275 -10.67 -14.52 -12.15
N THR A 276 -10.88 -13.72 -13.20
CA THR A 276 -11.83 -14.02 -14.30
C THR A 276 -11.47 -15.28 -15.07
N ALA A 277 -10.17 -15.50 -15.28
CA ALA A 277 -9.70 -16.66 -16.07
C ALA A 277 -9.89 -18.02 -15.39
N CYS A 278 -9.96 -18.11 -14.07
CA CYS A 278 -10.20 -19.38 -13.35
C CYS A 278 -11.50 -19.39 -12.53
N GLY A 279 -12.17 -18.25 -12.40
CA GLY A 279 -13.41 -18.13 -11.64
C GLY A 279 -13.26 -18.27 -10.11
N GLN A 280 -12.04 -18.44 -9.61
CA GLN A 280 -11.77 -18.62 -8.18
C GLN A 280 -11.58 -17.28 -7.47
N ARG A 281 -11.74 -17.28 -6.15
CA ARG A 281 -11.35 -16.14 -5.33
C ARG A 281 -9.89 -15.79 -5.62
N PHE A 282 -9.65 -14.54 -5.96
CA PHE A 282 -8.29 -14.07 -6.22
C PHE A 282 -7.53 -13.90 -4.90
N VAL A 283 -6.50 -14.69 -4.73
CA VAL A 283 -5.50 -14.55 -3.67
C VAL A 283 -4.19 -14.13 -4.35
N PRO A 284 -3.68 -12.92 -4.07
CA PRO A 284 -2.46 -12.42 -4.70
C PRO A 284 -1.24 -13.18 -4.19
N GLU A 285 -0.39 -13.60 -5.12
CA GLU A 285 0.93 -14.18 -4.86
C GLU A 285 1.95 -13.45 -5.74
N LEU A 286 3.12 -13.16 -5.19
CA LEU A 286 4.24 -12.61 -5.97
C LEU A 286 5.18 -13.75 -6.37
N ALA A 287 5.58 -13.76 -7.63
CA ALA A 287 6.53 -14.74 -8.16
C ALA A 287 7.73 -14.05 -8.82
N CYS A 288 8.84 -14.74 -8.86
CA CYS A 288 10.04 -14.32 -9.57
C CYS A 288 9.81 -14.45 -11.09
N ASP A 289 10.10 -13.39 -11.86
CA ASP A 289 10.02 -13.42 -13.33
C ASP A 289 11.09 -14.28 -13.98
N GLN A 290 12.14 -14.68 -13.21
CA GLN A 290 13.28 -15.43 -13.71
C GLN A 290 13.16 -16.95 -13.55
N CYS A 291 12.50 -17.42 -12.49
CA CYS A 291 12.38 -18.86 -12.18
C CYS A 291 10.97 -19.29 -11.80
N GLU A 292 10.03 -18.36 -11.80
CA GLU A 292 8.63 -18.59 -11.50
C GLU A 292 8.29 -19.08 -10.08
N GLU A 293 9.28 -19.19 -9.18
CA GLU A 293 9.03 -19.52 -7.79
C GLU A 293 8.36 -18.37 -7.05
N THR A 294 7.56 -18.73 -6.04
CA THR A 294 6.91 -17.78 -5.14
C THR A 294 7.96 -17.00 -4.36
N LEU A 295 7.82 -15.69 -4.33
CA LEU A 295 8.69 -14.81 -3.58
C LEU A 295 8.25 -14.72 -2.12
N THR A 296 9.20 -14.92 -1.21
CA THR A 296 9.02 -14.74 0.23
C THR A 296 10.09 -13.77 0.76
N ALA A 297 9.88 -13.20 1.94
CA ALA A 297 10.79 -12.18 2.48
C ALA A 297 12.22 -12.73 2.69
N ASP A 298 12.34 -13.97 3.13
CA ASP A 298 13.61 -14.68 3.36
C ASP A 298 14.28 -15.13 2.06
N ALA A 299 13.52 -15.32 0.97
CA ALA A 299 14.03 -15.67 -0.34
C ALA A 299 14.58 -14.49 -1.15
N VAL A 300 14.48 -13.28 -0.64
CA VAL A 300 14.95 -12.07 -1.33
C VAL A 300 16.14 -11.45 -0.60
N ARG A 301 17.09 -10.92 -1.36
CA ARG A 301 18.19 -10.11 -0.84
C ARG A 301 18.25 -8.78 -1.59
N ILE A 302 18.56 -7.72 -0.87
CA ILE A 302 18.83 -6.41 -1.45
C ILE A 302 20.28 -6.44 -1.98
N LEU A 303 20.46 -5.99 -3.22
CA LEU A 303 21.78 -5.86 -3.81
C LEU A 303 22.37 -4.49 -3.44
N PRO A 304 23.68 -4.43 -3.06
CA PRO A 304 24.33 -3.15 -2.84
C PRO A 304 24.34 -2.34 -4.13
N ARG A 305 24.22 -1.03 -4.01
CA ARG A 305 24.38 -0.13 -5.16
C ARG A 305 25.83 -0.19 -5.65
N ALA A 306 26.02 0.01 -6.95
CA ALA A 306 27.36 0.19 -7.50
C ALA A 306 28.03 1.40 -6.79
N GLY A 307 29.05 1.14 -5.97
CA GLY A 307 29.77 2.13 -5.16
C GLY A 307 29.51 2.09 -3.66
N GLU A 308 28.50 1.37 -3.17
CA GLU A 308 28.33 1.11 -1.73
C GLU A 308 29.04 -0.21 -1.36
N GLN A 309 30.16 -0.11 -0.62
CA GLN A 309 30.75 -1.30 0.01
C GLN A 309 29.73 -1.86 1.02
N ALA A 310 29.49 -3.17 0.95
CA ALA A 310 28.58 -3.87 1.84
C ALA A 310 29.02 -3.67 3.31
N VAL A 311 28.37 -2.78 4.03
CA VAL A 311 28.44 -2.77 5.48
C VAL A 311 27.58 -3.93 5.95
N ILE A 312 28.21 -5.10 6.05
CA ILE A 312 27.61 -6.28 6.67
C ILE A 312 27.50 -5.95 8.16
N ARG A 313 26.31 -5.63 8.61
CA ARG A 313 25.96 -5.68 10.04
C ARG A 313 25.74 -7.17 10.35
N GLY A 314 26.71 -7.78 11.03
CA GLY A 314 26.62 -9.10 11.61
C GLY A 314 25.67 -9.13 12.82
#